data_da3c9d4b2851c903a07f8b05ca2efb61
#
_entry.id   da3c9d4b2851c903a07f8b05ca2efb61
#
_cell.length_a   1.000
_cell.length_b   1.000
_cell.length_c   1.000
_cell.angle_alpha   90.00
_cell.angle_beta   90.00
_cell.angle_gamma   90.00
#
_symmetry.space_group_name_H-M   'P 1'
#
loop_
_entity.id
_entity.type
_entity.pdbx_description
1 polymer ?
#
loop_
_entity_poly.entity_id
_entity_poly.type
_entity_poly.pdbx_seq_one_letter_code
_entity_poly.pdbx_strand_id
1 'polypeptide(L)'
;MKVENRTAALADAVAWTSRVIDARPSNPILAGVKLEAIAGTLQFSAFNYEISARHHIEAGVDEAGSVLVQGKLLADITKSLRSEKTYLVTDGSTLTITSRQVEVHLAAHARHRVPGSARGTGHARPSRCPTFVQAVNQACVAVSREENRPVLTGVRMQFQGDKVVMTSTDRFRLARATFTWTPQNPDVDTTTLVRGSLLKDVARALDEHQNIRLDFDADSPTLLGFENAGRVSTSQLIDGEFPAVDRLFADEYPIQAVVNKQDLLDAISRVALVAERNAPIRM
;
A
#
# COMPACT_ATOMS: atom_id res chain seq x y z
N MET A 1 -4.27 -12.97 26.23
CA MET A 1 -4.32 -11.58 25.75
C MET A 1 -5.65 -10.97 26.14
N LYS A 2 -5.63 -9.83 26.79
CA LYS A 2 -6.85 -9.10 27.15
C LYS A 2 -6.64 -7.61 26.85
N VAL A 3 -7.49 -7.04 26.01
CA VAL A 3 -7.28 -5.71 25.40
C VAL A 3 -8.59 -4.95 25.28
N GLU A 4 -8.59 -3.66 25.65
CA GLU A 4 -9.67 -2.70 25.39
C GLU A 4 -9.24 -1.74 24.27
N ASN A 5 -10.14 -1.49 23.31
CA ASN A 5 -9.90 -0.59 22.18
C ASN A 5 -11.10 0.31 21.89
N ARG A 6 -10.83 1.43 21.23
CA ARG A 6 -11.86 2.20 20.56
C ARG A 6 -12.30 1.43 19.31
N THR A 7 -13.59 1.16 19.18
CA THR A 7 -14.17 0.35 18.10
C THR A 7 -13.80 0.88 16.71
N ALA A 8 -13.86 2.20 16.51
CA ALA A 8 -13.52 2.81 15.23
C ALA A 8 -12.04 2.60 14.84
N ALA A 9 -11.11 2.74 15.80
CA ALA A 9 -9.69 2.52 15.56
C ALA A 9 -9.39 1.04 15.26
N LEU A 10 -10.05 0.12 16.00
CA LEU A 10 -9.96 -1.31 15.75
C LEU A 10 -10.45 -1.67 14.35
N ALA A 11 -11.64 -1.19 13.95
CA ALA A 11 -12.22 -1.48 12.64
C ALA A 11 -11.35 -0.95 11.48
N ASP A 12 -10.82 0.27 11.61
CA ASP A 12 -9.92 0.87 10.61
C ASP A 12 -8.61 0.07 10.50
N ALA A 13 -7.98 -0.29 11.63
CA ALA A 13 -6.74 -1.05 11.64
C ALA A 13 -6.89 -2.44 11.01
N VAL A 14 -7.96 -3.15 11.35
CA VAL A 14 -8.27 -4.46 10.77
C VAL A 14 -8.58 -4.35 9.28
N ALA A 15 -9.42 -3.40 8.87
CA ALA A 15 -9.79 -3.20 7.48
C ALA A 15 -8.56 -2.86 6.62
N TRP A 16 -7.68 -1.99 7.12
CA TRP A 16 -6.46 -1.62 6.42
C TRP A 16 -5.50 -2.81 6.29
N THR A 17 -5.24 -3.53 7.39
CA THR A 17 -4.31 -4.66 7.40
C THR A 17 -4.82 -5.82 6.53
N SER A 18 -6.13 -6.04 6.49
CA SER A 18 -6.74 -7.14 5.71
C SER A 18 -6.70 -6.93 4.20
N ARG A 19 -6.33 -5.74 3.70
CA ARG A 19 -6.25 -5.45 2.25
C ARG A 19 -5.19 -6.27 1.52
N VAL A 20 -4.13 -6.70 2.22
CA VAL A 20 -3.07 -7.54 1.63
C VAL A 20 -3.45 -9.01 1.54
N ILE A 21 -4.60 -9.39 2.11
CA ILE A 21 -5.09 -10.78 2.06
C ILE A 21 -5.76 -11.04 0.71
N ASP A 22 -5.22 -11.97 -0.03
CA ASP A 22 -5.77 -12.39 -1.31
C ASP A 22 -7.20 -12.92 -1.18
N ALA A 23 -7.95 -12.85 -2.28
CA ALA A 23 -9.31 -13.38 -2.31
C ALA A 23 -9.32 -14.91 -2.12
N ARG A 24 -8.31 -15.60 -2.64
CA ARG A 24 -8.09 -17.04 -2.55
C ARG A 24 -6.63 -17.32 -2.24
N PRO A 25 -6.21 -17.22 -0.98
CA PRO A 25 -4.81 -17.46 -0.62
C PRO A 25 -4.45 -18.92 -0.86
N SER A 26 -3.24 -19.15 -1.37
CA SER A 26 -2.69 -20.49 -1.62
C SER A 26 -2.47 -21.29 -0.33
N ASN A 27 -2.31 -20.59 0.78
CA ASN A 27 -2.15 -21.18 2.11
C ASN A 27 -3.16 -20.55 3.07
N PRO A 28 -3.93 -21.32 3.85
CA PRO A 28 -4.92 -20.82 4.81
C PRO A 28 -4.35 -19.82 5.82
N ILE A 29 -3.07 -19.93 6.17
CA ILE A 29 -2.39 -18.99 7.10
C ILE A 29 -2.34 -17.58 6.53
N LEU A 30 -2.22 -17.44 5.21
CA LEU A 30 -2.20 -16.13 4.52
C LEU A 30 -3.57 -15.44 4.49
N ALA A 31 -4.65 -16.16 4.85
CA ALA A 31 -5.96 -15.56 5.11
C ALA A 31 -6.05 -14.88 6.48
N GLY A 32 -5.02 -15.02 7.32
CA GLY A 32 -5.00 -14.56 8.70
C GLY A 32 -4.50 -13.14 8.89
N VAL A 33 -5.06 -12.47 9.89
CA VAL A 33 -4.46 -11.30 10.53
C VAL A 33 -3.95 -11.71 11.90
N LYS A 34 -2.67 -11.47 12.16
CA LYS A 34 -2.07 -11.63 13.49
C LYS A 34 -2.35 -10.37 14.30
N LEU A 35 -2.96 -10.53 15.46
CA LEU A 35 -3.07 -9.53 16.50
C LEU A 35 -2.00 -9.80 17.55
N GLU A 36 -1.30 -8.77 18.01
CA GLU A 36 -0.27 -8.86 19.03
C GLU A 36 -0.37 -7.67 19.99
N ALA A 37 -0.72 -7.96 21.24
CA ALA A 37 -0.81 -6.96 22.30
C ALA A 37 0.51 -6.87 23.06
N ILE A 38 1.12 -5.69 23.05
CA ILE A 38 2.39 -5.38 23.69
C ILE A 38 2.23 -4.02 24.37
N ALA A 39 2.57 -3.93 25.64
CA ALA A 39 2.66 -2.71 26.46
C ALA A 39 1.99 -1.45 25.89
N GLY A 40 0.66 -1.32 26.06
CA GLY A 40 -0.10 -0.14 25.62
C GLY A 40 -0.45 -0.06 24.15
N THR A 41 -0.08 -1.06 23.33
CA THR A 41 -0.37 -1.10 21.88
C THR A 41 -0.94 -2.43 21.44
N LEU A 42 -1.83 -2.38 20.45
CA LEU A 42 -2.28 -3.54 19.70
C LEU A 42 -1.78 -3.44 18.26
N GLN A 43 -0.97 -4.40 17.86
CA GLN A 43 -0.41 -4.50 16.53
C GLN A 43 -1.18 -5.52 15.69
N PHE A 44 -1.49 -5.15 14.46
CA PHE A 44 -2.06 -6.01 13.42
C PHE A 44 -1.02 -6.27 12.35
N SER A 45 -0.93 -7.51 11.87
CA SER A 45 -0.01 -7.87 10.80
C SER A 45 -0.63 -8.89 9.85
N ALA A 46 -0.46 -8.68 8.55
CA ALA A 46 -0.84 -9.63 7.50
C ALA A 46 0.25 -9.69 6.42
N PHE A 47 0.26 -10.78 5.66
CA PHE A 47 1.30 -11.06 4.67
C PHE A 47 0.77 -12.02 3.60
N ASN A 48 1.17 -11.82 2.33
CA ASN A 48 0.78 -12.69 1.21
C ASN A 48 1.97 -13.12 0.31
N TYR A 49 3.20 -13.21 0.85
CA TYR A 49 4.47 -13.44 0.19
C TYR A 49 5.05 -12.24 -0.57
N GLU A 50 4.25 -11.44 -1.26
CA GLU A 50 4.71 -10.28 -2.03
C GLU A 50 4.64 -8.99 -1.21
N ILE A 51 3.61 -8.88 -0.37
CA ILE A 51 3.27 -7.68 0.38
C ILE A 51 3.08 -8.03 1.85
N SER A 52 3.62 -7.19 2.73
CA SER A 52 3.26 -7.22 4.15
C SER A 52 2.60 -5.91 4.56
N ALA A 53 1.67 -5.99 5.51
CA ALA A 53 1.06 -4.85 6.16
C ALA A 53 1.17 -4.98 7.67
N ARG A 54 1.56 -3.90 8.33
CA ARG A 54 1.58 -3.77 9.79
C ARG A 54 0.97 -2.46 10.19
N HIS A 55 0.07 -2.50 11.14
CA HIS A 55 -0.53 -1.32 11.75
C HIS A 55 -0.55 -1.49 13.26
N HIS A 56 -0.21 -0.45 14.01
CA HIS A 56 -0.33 -0.43 15.46
C HIS A 56 -1.26 0.70 15.89
N ILE A 57 -2.08 0.43 16.89
CA ILE A 57 -2.96 1.40 17.54
C ILE A 57 -2.73 1.39 19.04
N GLU A 58 -2.98 2.51 19.68
CA GLU A 58 -3.01 2.58 21.15
C GLU A 58 -4.16 1.74 21.69
N ALA A 59 -3.89 1.00 22.78
CA ALA A 59 -4.85 0.09 23.39
C ALA A 59 -4.63 -0.03 24.90
N GLY A 60 -5.70 -0.22 25.64
CA GLY A 60 -5.63 -0.67 27.03
C GLY A 60 -5.28 -2.15 27.07
N VAL A 61 -4.03 -2.49 27.37
CA VAL A 61 -3.55 -3.87 27.42
C VAL A 61 -3.47 -4.34 28.86
N ASP A 62 -4.44 -5.18 29.30
CA ASP A 62 -4.41 -5.82 30.61
C ASP A 62 -3.47 -7.04 30.61
N GLU A 63 -3.51 -7.83 29.52
CA GLU A 63 -2.68 -9.02 29.35
C GLU A 63 -2.07 -9.03 27.95
N ALA A 64 -0.74 -9.08 27.88
CA ALA A 64 -0.01 -9.26 26.64
C ALA A 64 -0.26 -10.63 26.00
N GLY A 65 -0.10 -10.73 24.69
CA GLY A 65 -0.23 -11.99 23.98
C GLY A 65 -0.51 -11.79 22.50
N SER A 66 -0.71 -12.89 21.79
CA SER A 66 -0.99 -12.82 20.36
C SER A 66 -1.96 -13.90 19.91
N VAL A 67 -2.68 -13.60 18.84
CA VAL A 67 -3.62 -14.52 18.19
C VAL A 67 -3.62 -14.28 16.68
N LEU A 68 -3.81 -15.35 15.90
CA LEU A 68 -4.01 -15.31 14.45
C LEU A 68 -5.46 -15.71 14.16
N VAL A 69 -6.20 -14.85 13.47
CA VAL A 69 -7.61 -15.11 13.11
C VAL A 69 -7.85 -14.78 11.64
N GLN A 70 -8.93 -15.32 11.07
CA GLN A 70 -9.30 -15.04 9.69
C GLN A 70 -9.58 -13.53 9.47
N GLY A 71 -8.76 -12.88 8.65
CA GLY A 71 -8.74 -11.43 8.52
C GLY A 71 -10.01 -10.83 7.93
N LYS A 72 -10.57 -11.43 6.87
CA LYS A 72 -11.81 -10.94 6.24
C LYS A 72 -12.99 -11.01 7.21
N LEU A 73 -13.14 -12.14 7.90
CA LEU A 73 -14.20 -12.32 8.89
C LEU A 73 -14.06 -11.33 10.05
N LEU A 74 -12.82 -11.12 10.54
CA LEU A 74 -12.55 -10.13 11.58
C LEU A 74 -12.91 -8.71 11.09
N ALA A 75 -12.60 -8.36 9.83
CA ALA A 75 -12.92 -7.06 9.24
C ALA A 75 -14.44 -6.84 9.14
N ASP A 76 -15.18 -7.84 8.69
CA ASP A 76 -16.66 -7.77 8.59
C ASP A 76 -17.29 -7.60 9.98
N ILE A 77 -16.83 -8.36 10.98
CA ILE A 77 -17.32 -8.26 12.35
C ILE A 77 -17.02 -6.86 12.91
N THR A 78 -15.76 -6.42 12.88
CA THR A 78 -15.38 -5.13 13.48
C THR A 78 -16.09 -3.96 12.81
N LYS A 79 -16.34 -4.02 11.50
CA LYS A 79 -17.12 -3.03 10.76
C LYS A 79 -18.60 -2.98 11.20
N SER A 80 -19.15 -4.09 11.66
CA SER A 80 -20.56 -4.18 12.10
C SER A 80 -20.79 -3.63 13.51
N LEU A 81 -19.74 -3.51 14.33
CA LEU A 81 -19.84 -3.05 15.71
C LEU A 81 -20.21 -1.56 15.78
N ARG A 82 -21.08 -1.20 16.74
CA ARG A 82 -21.63 0.17 16.89
C ARG A 82 -21.28 0.83 18.22
N SER A 83 -20.64 0.10 19.15
CA SER A 83 -20.26 0.67 20.44
C SER A 83 -19.00 1.52 20.32
N GLU A 84 -18.74 2.37 21.31
CA GLU A 84 -17.53 3.17 21.40
C GLU A 84 -16.30 2.31 21.71
N LYS A 85 -16.46 1.30 22.59
CA LYS A 85 -15.40 0.42 23.06
C LYS A 85 -15.66 -1.04 22.67
N THR A 86 -14.59 -1.75 22.41
CA THR A 86 -14.57 -3.18 22.11
C THR A 86 -13.47 -3.86 22.93
N TYR A 87 -13.79 -4.99 23.49
CA TYR A 87 -12.89 -5.83 24.28
C TYR A 87 -12.51 -7.07 23.48
N LEU A 88 -11.24 -7.40 23.49
CA LEU A 88 -10.68 -8.57 22.83
C LEU A 88 -10.04 -9.46 23.89
N VAL A 89 -10.49 -10.68 24.00
CA VAL A 89 -9.94 -11.68 24.93
C VAL A 89 -9.61 -12.96 24.16
N THR A 90 -8.44 -13.53 24.39
CA THR A 90 -8.13 -14.85 23.84
C THR A 90 -7.62 -15.81 24.90
N ASP A 91 -8.12 -17.02 24.85
CA ASP A 91 -7.64 -18.17 25.62
C ASP A 91 -6.56 -19.00 24.90
N GLY A 92 -6.18 -18.59 23.68
CA GLY A 92 -5.21 -19.25 22.81
C GLY A 92 -5.84 -20.10 21.70
N SER A 93 -7.09 -20.56 21.84
CA SER A 93 -7.85 -21.31 20.84
C SER A 93 -8.95 -20.48 20.18
N THR A 94 -9.41 -19.44 20.86
CA THR A 94 -10.54 -18.60 20.45
C THR A 94 -10.21 -17.13 20.76
N LEU A 95 -10.60 -16.25 19.84
CA LEU A 95 -10.66 -14.81 20.09
C LEU A 95 -12.11 -14.43 20.35
N THR A 96 -12.42 -13.99 21.55
CA THR A 96 -13.71 -13.43 21.94
C THR A 96 -13.70 -11.92 21.76
N ILE A 97 -14.66 -11.41 21.03
CA ILE A 97 -14.86 -9.99 20.74
C ILE A 97 -16.15 -9.57 21.44
N THR A 98 -16.06 -8.71 22.45
CA THR A 98 -17.21 -8.23 23.20
C THR A 98 -17.40 -6.74 22.97
N SER A 99 -18.64 -6.34 22.59
CA SER A 99 -19.00 -4.95 22.30
C SER A 99 -20.45 -4.72 22.71
N ARG A 100 -20.69 -4.07 23.86
CA ARG A 100 -22.01 -3.93 24.51
C ARG A 100 -22.67 -5.30 24.75
N GLN A 101 -23.74 -5.58 23.96
CA GLN A 101 -24.54 -6.81 24.04
C GLN A 101 -24.12 -7.85 22.98
N VAL A 102 -23.11 -7.53 22.18
CA VAL A 102 -22.61 -8.42 21.11
C VAL A 102 -21.39 -9.15 21.64
N GLU A 103 -21.42 -10.46 21.58
CA GLU A 103 -20.27 -11.33 21.82
C GLU A 103 -20.09 -12.26 20.65
N VAL A 104 -18.87 -12.28 20.09
CA VAL A 104 -18.51 -13.10 18.92
C VAL A 104 -17.24 -13.88 19.23
N HIS A 105 -17.27 -15.18 18.89
CA HIS A 105 -16.12 -16.05 19.04
C HIS A 105 -15.55 -16.42 17.70
N LEU A 106 -14.24 -16.14 17.52
CA LEU A 106 -13.48 -16.53 16.32
C LEU A 106 -12.47 -17.61 16.66
N ALA A 107 -12.45 -18.69 15.87
CA ALA A 107 -11.42 -19.69 16.01
C ALA A 107 -10.03 -19.07 15.74
N ALA A 108 -9.10 -19.32 16.64
CA ALA A 108 -7.71 -18.97 16.47
C ALA A 108 -7.00 -20.04 15.63
N HIS A 109 -6.18 -19.60 14.68
CA HIS A 109 -5.28 -20.50 13.96
C HIS A 109 -4.02 -20.78 14.79
N ALA A 110 -3.40 -21.96 14.57
CA ALA A 110 -2.14 -22.30 15.23
C ALA A 110 -1.11 -21.19 15.02
N ARG A 111 -0.36 -20.89 16.09
CA ARG A 111 0.66 -19.82 16.10
C ARG A 111 1.72 -20.11 15.04
N HIS A 112 1.64 -19.47 13.88
CA HIS A 112 2.72 -19.42 12.92
C HIS A 112 3.37 -18.04 12.99
N ARG A 113 4.68 -18.04 12.83
CA ARG A 113 5.46 -16.80 12.72
C ARG A 113 5.06 -16.18 11.38
N VAL A 114 4.19 -15.15 11.40
CA VAL A 114 4.05 -14.28 10.24
C VAL A 114 5.45 -13.70 10.01
N PRO A 115 6.05 -13.90 8.82
CA PRO A 115 7.36 -13.35 8.54
C PRO A 115 7.34 -11.86 8.91
N GLY A 116 8.26 -11.45 9.76
CA GLY A 116 8.37 -10.04 10.12
C GLY A 116 8.60 -9.27 8.84
N SER A 117 7.90 -8.15 8.64
CA SER A 117 8.28 -7.22 7.59
C SER A 117 9.79 -6.98 7.73
N ALA A 118 10.54 -7.26 6.67
CA ALA A 118 11.94 -6.93 6.65
C ALA A 118 12.05 -5.44 7.00
N ARG A 119 12.86 -5.13 8.01
CA ARG A 119 13.23 -3.75 8.26
C ARG A 119 14.27 -3.45 7.19
N GLY A 120 13.90 -2.67 6.18
CA GLY A 120 14.89 -2.05 5.32
C GLY A 120 15.81 -1.20 6.21
N THR A 121 17.10 -1.24 5.96
CA THR A 121 18.10 -0.53 6.75
C THR A 121 18.30 0.91 6.28
N GLY A 122 17.60 1.35 5.23
CA GLY A 122 17.66 2.68 4.67
C GLY A 122 16.49 3.57 5.12
N HIS A 123 16.72 4.52 6.00
CA HIS A 123 15.68 5.46 6.44
C HIS A 123 15.74 6.73 5.60
N ALA A 124 14.70 7.00 4.82
CA ALA A 124 14.50 8.32 4.23
C ALA A 124 13.75 9.24 5.18
N ARG A 125 14.08 10.53 5.18
CA ARG A 125 13.26 11.53 5.86
C ARG A 125 11.92 11.70 5.12
N PRO A 126 10.84 12.08 5.83
CA PRO A 126 9.51 12.12 5.26
C PRO A 126 9.41 13.08 4.06
N SER A 127 8.80 12.61 2.97
CA SER A 127 8.32 13.45 1.86
C SER A 127 6.90 13.94 2.17
N ARG A 128 6.48 15.05 1.54
CA ARG A 128 5.10 15.50 1.65
C ARG A 128 4.16 14.50 0.98
N CYS A 129 3.21 13.96 1.72
CA CYS A 129 2.29 12.94 1.26
C CYS A 129 1.50 13.33 -0.01
N PRO A 130 0.93 14.55 -0.16
CA PRO A 130 0.21 14.93 -1.38
C PRO A 130 1.06 14.87 -2.64
N THR A 131 2.35 15.24 -2.57
CA THR A 131 3.27 15.20 -3.71
C THR A 131 3.54 13.77 -4.15
N PHE A 132 3.75 12.85 -3.21
CA PHE A 132 3.91 11.43 -3.50
C PHE A 132 2.63 10.82 -4.11
N VAL A 133 1.45 11.10 -3.53
CA VAL A 133 0.16 10.62 -4.05
C VAL A 133 -0.08 11.11 -5.48
N GLN A 134 0.21 12.38 -5.76
CA GLN A 134 0.10 12.93 -7.10
C GLN A 134 1.04 12.22 -8.08
N ALA A 135 2.30 12.02 -7.71
CA ALA A 135 3.28 11.34 -8.55
C ALA A 135 2.88 9.88 -8.84
N VAL A 136 2.40 9.15 -7.82
CA VAL A 136 1.87 7.80 -7.99
C VAL A 136 0.68 7.77 -8.95
N ASN A 137 -0.29 8.67 -8.79
CA ASN A 137 -1.45 8.74 -9.66
C ASN A 137 -1.05 9.05 -11.11
N GLN A 138 -0.10 9.95 -11.33
CA GLN A 138 0.41 10.29 -12.66
C GLN A 138 1.21 9.13 -13.27
N ALA A 139 2.15 8.55 -12.55
CA ALA A 139 2.97 7.46 -13.05
C ALA A 139 2.14 6.20 -13.33
N CYS A 140 1.18 5.86 -12.47
CA CYS A 140 0.43 4.62 -12.60
C CYS A 140 -0.61 4.59 -13.74
N VAL A 141 -0.80 5.68 -14.54
CA VAL A 141 -1.77 5.65 -15.65
C VAL A 141 -1.32 4.76 -16.79
N ALA A 142 -0.01 4.59 -17.00
CA ALA A 142 0.56 3.78 -18.08
C ALA A 142 1.03 2.37 -17.64
N VAL A 143 0.67 1.93 -16.42
CA VAL A 143 0.98 0.58 -15.96
C VAL A 143 0.13 -0.44 -16.72
N SER A 144 0.78 -1.52 -17.22
CA SER A 144 0.09 -2.62 -17.88
C SER A 144 -0.82 -3.39 -16.92
N ARG A 145 -1.91 -3.93 -17.45
CA ARG A 145 -2.79 -4.88 -16.74
C ARG A 145 -2.49 -6.33 -17.10
N GLU A 146 -1.58 -6.55 -18.05
CA GLU A 146 -1.21 -7.89 -18.53
C GLU A 146 -0.14 -8.49 -17.62
N GLU A 147 -0.49 -9.54 -16.88
CA GLU A 147 0.42 -10.23 -15.95
C GLU A 147 1.50 -11.07 -16.62
N ASN A 148 1.32 -11.39 -17.91
CA ASN A 148 2.32 -12.11 -18.71
C ASN A 148 3.65 -11.36 -18.90
N ARG A 149 3.68 -10.07 -18.55
CA ARG A 149 4.86 -9.21 -18.56
C ARG A 149 4.98 -8.47 -17.24
N PRO A 150 5.47 -9.12 -16.17
CA PRO A 150 5.51 -8.55 -14.82
C PRO A 150 6.20 -7.18 -14.76
N VAL A 151 7.29 -6.98 -15.53
CA VAL A 151 8.04 -5.72 -15.58
C VAL A 151 7.16 -4.53 -15.98
N LEU A 152 6.20 -4.73 -16.89
CA LEU A 152 5.28 -3.67 -17.35
C LEU A 152 4.12 -3.42 -16.37
N THR A 153 3.88 -4.31 -15.41
CA THR A 153 2.93 -4.08 -14.33
C THR A 153 3.53 -3.20 -13.23
N GLY A 154 4.83 -2.91 -13.33
CA GLY A 154 5.60 -2.11 -12.39
C GLY A 154 5.70 -0.65 -12.77
N VAL A 155 6.07 0.15 -11.79
CA VAL A 155 6.56 1.51 -11.91
C VAL A 155 8.04 1.50 -11.55
N ARG A 156 8.90 1.91 -12.47
CA ARG A 156 10.32 2.14 -12.19
C ARG A 156 10.45 3.41 -11.36
N MET A 157 11.04 3.31 -10.19
CA MET A 157 11.38 4.45 -9.32
C MET A 157 12.89 4.61 -9.29
N GLN A 158 13.39 5.72 -9.78
CA GLN A 158 14.79 6.09 -9.76
C GLN A 158 15.01 7.15 -8.69
N PHE A 159 15.84 6.82 -7.71
CA PHE A 159 16.21 7.69 -6.58
C PHE A 159 17.57 8.29 -6.90
N GLN A 160 17.62 9.59 -7.14
CA GLN A 160 18.84 10.33 -7.49
C GLN A 160 18.97 11.54 -6.59
N GLY A 161 19.76 11.42 -5.53
CA GLY A 161 19.84 12.44 -4.49
C GLY A 161 18.46 12.77 -3.92
N ASP A 162 18.05 14.02 -3.97
CA ASP A 162 16.76 14.52 -3.49
C ASP A 162 15.59 14.36 -4.48
N LYS A 163 15.86 13.78 -5.65
CA LYS A 163 14.87 13.60 -6.73
C LYS A 163 14.46 12.14 -6.88
N VAL A 164 13.16 11.90 -7.02
CA VAL A 164 12.61 10.60 -7.38
C VAL A 164 11.87 10.72 -8.70
N VAL A 165 12.26 9.91 -9.69
CA VAL A 165 11.61 9.81 -10.99
C VAL A 165 10.86 8.50 -11.08
N MET A 166 9.56 8.57 -11.27
CA MET A 166 8.66 7.42 -11.47
C MET A 166 8.32 7.29 -12.94
N THR A 167 8.54 6.13 -13.53
CA THR A 167 8.25 5.86 -14.96
C THR A 167 7.49 4.56 -15.12
N SER A 168 6.46 4.56 -15.95
CA SER A 168 5.72 3.35 -16.33
C SER A 168 5.39 3.34 -17.82
N THR A 169 5.17 2.16 -18.38
CA THR A 169 4.72 1.97 -19.78
C THR A 169 3.97 0.65 -19.94
N ASP A 170 2.99 0.63 -20.82
CA ASP A 170 2.32 -0.58 -21.32
C ASP A 170 2.62 -0.87 -22.80
N ARG A 171 3.67 -0.25 -23.35
CA ARG A 171 4.13 -0.24 -24.76
C ARG A 171 3.40 0.76 -25.65
N PHE A 172 2.16 1.15 -25.34
CA PHE A 172 1.36 2.07 -26.14
C PHE A 172 1.41 3.49 -25.60
N ARG A 173 1.59 3.64 -24.31
CA ARG A 173 1.68 4.92 -23.61
C ARG A 173 2.80 4.86 -22.57
N LEU A 174 3.26 6.02 -22.21
CA LEU A 174 4.37 6.23 -21.31
C LEU A 174 4.01 7.35 -20.34
N ALA A 175 4.25 7.13 -19.07
CA ALA A 175 4.03 8.13 -18.03
C ALA A 175 5.32 8.35 -17.22
N ARG A 176 5.63 9.61 -16.96
CA ARG A 176 6.72 10.03 -16.07
C ARG A 176 6.19 11.03 -15.07
N ALA A 177 6.48 10.83 -13.80
CA ALA A 177 6.23 11.77 -12.73
C ALA A 177 7.51 11.96 -11.91
N THR A 178 7.68 13.15 -11.35
CA THR A 178 8.85 13.46 -10.54
C THR A 178 8.40 14.15 -9.26
N PHE A 179 9.03 13.79 -8.15
CA PHE A 179 8.86 14.50 -6.89
C PHE A 179 10.18 14.59 -6.13
N THR A 180 10.26 15.51 -5.19
CA THR A 180 11.41 15.66 -4.30
C THR A 180 11.15 15.01 -2.97
N TRP A 181 12.21 14.46 -2.39
CA TRP A 181 12.22 13.85 -1.07
C TRP A 181 13.47 14.27 -0.30
N THR A 182 13.60 13.84 0.94
CA THR A 182 14.81 14.11 1.72
C THR A 182 15.46 12.77 2.06
N PRO A 183 16.50 12.34 1.32
CA PRO A 183 17.21 11.10 1.60
C PRO A 183 18.05 11.22 2.88
N GLN A 184 18.35 10.10 3.51
CA GLN A 184 19.38 10.06 4.57
C GLN A 184 20.78 10.15 3.99
N ASN A 185 21.02 9.43 2.90
CA ASN A 185 22.25 9.53 2.12
C ASN A 185 21.98 10.44 0.90
N PRO A 186 22.57 11.66 0.83
CA PRO A 186 22.38 12.56 -0.30
C PRO A 186 22.95 12.03 -1.62
N ASP A 187 23.87 11.06 -1.57
CA ASP A 187 24.51 10.45 -2.74
C ASP A 187 23.76 9.20 -3.22
N VAL A 188 22.53 8.97 -2.77
CA VAL A 188 21.74 7.81 -3.20
C VAL A 188 21.50 7.86 -4.71
N ASP A 189 21.88 6.77 -5.39
CA ASP A 189 21.57 6.50 -6.81
C ASP A 189 21.12 5.04 -6.93
N THR A 190 19.83 4.82 -6.89
CA THR A 190 19.24 3.48 -6.83
C THR A 190 17.97 3.44 -7.66
N THR A 191 17.77 2.33 -8.33
CA THR A 191 16.55 2.07 -9.11
C THR A 191 15.80 0.87 -8.56
N THR A 192 14.49 1.04 -8.39
CA THR A 192 13.58 -0.03 -7.95
C THR A 192 12.43 -0.18 -8.94
N LEU A 193 11.87 -1.38 -9.03
CA LEU A 193 10.69 -1.65 -9.83
C LEU A 193 9.57 -2.19 -8.93
N VAL A 194 8.57 -1.36 -8.71
CA VAL A 194 7.48 -1.60 -7.73
C VAL A 194 6.17 -1.86 -8.45
N ARG A 195 5.41 -2.86 -8.02
CA ARG A 195 4.10 -3.17 -8.58
C ARG A 195 3.16 -1.95 -8.51
N GLY A 196 2.61 -1.53 -9.65
CA GLY A 196 1.77 -0.33 -9.75
C GLY A 196 0.45 -0.43 -8.97
N SER A 197 -0.13 -1.63 -8.86
CA SER A 197 -1.33 -1.85 -8.03
C SER A 197 -1.05 -1.55 -6.56
N LEU A 198 0.08 -2.02 -6.03
CA LEU A 198 0.50 -1.73 -4.66
C LEU A 198 0.70 -0.24 -4.43
N LEU A 199 1.42 0.46 -5.33
CA LEU A 199 1.63 1.91 -5.19
C LEU A 199 0.30 2.66 -5.12
N LYS A 200 -0.70 2.27 -5.93
CA LYS A 200 -2.06 2.84 -5.86
C LYS A 200 -2.74 2.56 -4.53
N ASP A 201 -2.61 1.35 -4.00
CA ASP A 201 -3.22 0.97 -2.73
C ASP A 201 -2.54 1.67 -1.55
N VAL A 202 -1.22 1.81 -1.57
CA VAL A 202 -0.48 2.63 -0.61
C VAL A 202 -0.96 4.08 -0.69
N ALA A 203 -0.97 4.70 -1.88
CA ALA A 203 -1.36 6.09 -2.06
C ALA A 203 -2.79 6.38 -1.57
N ARG A 204 -3.74 5.45 -1.77
CA ARG A 204 -5.12 5.57 -1.26
C ARG A 204 -5.24 5.43 0.25
N ALA A 205 -4.29 4.75 0.87
CA ALA A 205 -4.32 4.44 2.31
C ALA A 205 -3.56 5.44 3.16
N LEU A 206 -2.85 6.39 2.54
CA LEU A 206 -2.06 7.40 3.24
C LEU A 206 -2.95 8.42 3.94
N ASP A 207 -2.53 8.83 5.13
CA ASP A 207 -3.03 10.03 5.79
C ASP A 207 -2.33 11.25 5.16
N GLU A 208 -3.09 12.12 4.49
CA GLU A 208 -2.58 13.28 3.77
C GLU A 208 -1.94 14.34 4.70
N HIS A 209 -2.27 14.32 6.00
CA HIS A 209 -1.72 15.24 7.00
C HIS A 209 -0.38 14.75 7.57
N GLN A 210 -0.01 13.51 7.31
CA GLN A 210 1.25 12.90 7.76
C GLN A 210 2.23 12.76 6.61
N ASN A 211 3.53 12.77 6.94
CA ASN A 211 4.57 12.50 5.96
C ASN A 211 4.66 11.00 5.65
N ILE A 212 5.09 10.67 4.44
CA ILE A 212 5.44 9.30 4.07
C ILE A 212 6.94 9.09 4.20
N ARG A 213 7.33 7.98 4.80
CA ARG A 213 8.70 7.47 4.81
C ARG A 213 8.82 6.32 3.81
N LEU A 214 9.89 6.36 3.02
CA LEU A 214 10.30 5.27 2.13
C LEU A 214 11.52 4.58 2.75
N ASP A 215 11.54 3.24 2.75
CA ASP A 215 12.58 2.44 3.36
C ASP A 215 13.01 1.31 2.42
N PHE A 216 14.29 1.27 2.04
CA PHE A 216 14.87 0.25 1.16
C PHE A 216 16.38 0.16 1.38
N ASP A 217 16.96 -0.97 1.01
CA ASP A 217 18.41 -1.13 0.95
C ASP A 217 18.91 -0.49 -0.36
N ALA A 218 19.78 0.52 -0.25
CA ALA A 218 20.27 1.26 -1.42
C ALA A 218 21.26 0.43 -2.26
N ASP A 219 22.01 -0.49 -1.65
CA ASP A 219 23.03 -1.28 -2.32
C ASP A 219 22.44 -2.50 -3.05
N SER A 220 21.40 -3.09 -2.48
CA SER A 220 20.74 -4.29 -3.04
C SER A 220 19.26 -4.30 -2.74
N PRO A 221 18.45 -3.45 -3.41
CA PRO A 221 17.04 -3.31 -3.10
C PRO A 221 16.27 -4.57 -3.52
N THR A 222 15.76 -5.30 -2.55
CA THR A 222 14.86 -6.45 -2.74
C THR A 222 13.44 -6.14 -2.26
N LEU A 223 13.32 -5.17 -1.37
CA LEU A 223 12.09 -4.74 -0.74
C LEU A 223 12.00 -3.21 -0.74
N LEU A 224 10.78 -2.69 -0.86
CA LEU A 224 10.48 -1.28 -0.61
C LEU A 224 9.40 -1.17 0.47
N GLY A 225 9.71 -0.44 1.53
CA GLY A 225 8.82 -0.12 2.64
C GLY A 225 8.21 1.28 2.51
N PHE A 226 6.97 1.40 2.96
CA PHE A 226 6.21 2.64 3.03
C PHE A 226 5.65 2.77 4.46
N GLU A 227 6.01 3.85 5.14
CA GLU A 227 5.50 4.13 6.49
C GLU A 227 4.78 5.48 6.53
N ASN A 228 3.56 5.50 7.08
CA ASN A 228 2.74 6.69 7.26
C ASN A 228 1.73 6.45 8.38
N ALA A 229 1.62 7.36 9.34
CA ALA A 229 0.62 7.32 10.41
C ALA A 229 0.54 5.98 11.17
N GLY A 230 1.69 5.37 11.48
CA GLY A 230 1.75 4.07 12.18
C GLY A 230 1.40 2.85 11.32
N ARG A 231 1.17 3.06 10.03
CA ARG A 231 0.95 2.02 9.02
C ARG A 231 2.24 1.76 8.25
N VAL A 232 2.65 0.52 8.19
CA VAL A 232 3.84 0.08 7.46
C VAL A 232 3.42 -0.95 6.43
N SER A 233 3.68 -0.67 5.16
CA SER A 233 3.54 -1.64 4.06
C SER A 233 4.91 -1.93 3.50
N THR A 234 5.20 -3.19 3.22
CA THR A 234 6.45 -3.58 2.54
C THR A 234 6.10 -4.43 1.33
N SER A 235 6.77 -4.19 0.21
CA SER A 235 6.60 -4.95 -1.03
C SER A 235 7.92 -5.56 -1.47
N GLN A 236 7.84 -6.77 -2.00
CA GLN A 236 8.90 -7.27 -2.86
C GLN A 236 8.95 -6.45 -4.14
N LEU A 237 10.16 -6.20 -4.63
CA LEU A 237 10.40 -5.57 -5.91
C LEU A 237 10.22 -6.58 -7.04
N ILE A 238 9.79 -6.09 -8.20
CA ILE A 238 9.72 -6.90 -9.41
C ILE A 238 11.14 -7.07 -9.92
N ASP A 239 11.54 -8.33 -10.12
CA ASP A 239 12.80 -8.66 -10.78
C ASP A 239 12.66 -8.53 -12.29
N GLY A 240 13.69 -7.96 -12.93
CA GLY A 240 13.76 -7.80 -14.37
C GLY A 240 14.13 -6.39 -14.82
N GLU A 241 14.54 -6.30 -16.08
CA GLU A 241 14.97 -5.06 -16.71
C GLU A 241 13.79 -4.26 -17.26
N PHE A 242 13.61 -3.03 -16.77
CA PHE A 242 12.59 -2.11 -17.28
C PHE A 242 13.03 -1.57 -18.65
N PRO A 243 12.12 -1.45 -19.64
CA PRO A 243 12.48 -0.95 -20.99
C PRO A 243 13.17 0.41 -20.95
N ALA A 244 14.16 0.61 -21.81
CA ALA A 244 14.91 1.86 -21.96
C ALA A 244 14.06 2.92 -22.69
N VAL A 245 13.12 3.54 -21.97
CA VAL A 245 12.14 4.49 -22.53
C VAL A 245 12.54 5.95 -22.33
N ASP A 246 13.64 6.24 -21.64
CA ASP A 246 14.02 7.61 -21.29
C ASP A 246 14.23 8.50 -22.53
N ARG A 247 14.78 7.93 -23.62
CA ARG A 247 14.96 8.59 -24.92
C ARG A 247 13.67 9.01 -25.63
N LEU A 248 12.52 8.50 -25.17
CA LEU A 248 11.21 8.85 -25.75
C LEU A 248 10.63 10.14 -25.16
N PHE A 249 11.25 10.68 -24.11
CA PHE A 249 10.92 11.99 -23.59
C PHE A 249 11.89 13.00 -24.22
N ALA A 250 11.37 13.85 -25.07
CA ALA A 250 12.16 14.95 -25.64
C ALA A 250 12.35 16.06 -24.59
N ASP A 251 13.49 16.72 -24.63
CA ASP A 251 13.76 17.88 -23.79
C ASP A 251 12.89 19.07 -24.22
N GLU A 252 12.64 19.20 -25.53
CA GLU A 252 11.79 20.23 -26.12
C GLU A 252 10.84 19.64 -27.18
N TYR A 253 9.64 20.19 -27.27
CA TYR A 253 8.66 19.88 -28.28
C TYR A 253 8.39 21.12 -29.15
N PRO A 254 8.46 21.01 -30.50
CA PRO A 254 8.30 22.17 -31.39
C PRO A 254 6.86 22.71 -31.42
N ILE A 255 5.89 21.91 -31.02
CA ILE A 255 4.47 22.30 -30.99
C ILE A 255 3.95 22.09 -29.58
N GLN A 256 3.35 23.14 -29.02
CA GLN A 256 2.75 23.13 -27.70
C GLN A 256 1.32 23.67 -27.78
N ALA A 257 0.40 23.03 -27.06
CA ALA A 257 -0.97 23.52 -26.88
C ALA A 257 -1.27 23.65 -25.38
N VAL A 258 -1.71 24.81 -24.96
CA VAL A 258 -2.16 25.08 -23.60
C VAL A 258 -3.69 25.12 -23.60
N VAL A 259 -4.31 24.21 -22.86
CA VAL A 259 -5.76 24.07 -22.81
C VAL A 259 -6.26 24.03 -21.36
N ASN A 260 -7.52 24.46 -21.15
CA ASN A 260 -8.14 24.26 -19.85
C ASN A 260 -8.39 22.75 -19.64
N LYS A 261 -7.95 22.23 -18.50
CA LYS A 261 -8.07 20.80 -18.16
C LYS A 261 -9.53 20.34 -18.17
N GLN A 262 -10.45 21.12 -17.57
CA GLN A 262 -11.85 20.73 -17.45
C GLN A 262 -12.54 20.72 -18.81
N ASP A 263 -12.32 21.75 -19.62
CA ASP A 263 -12.89 21.84 -20.97
C ASP A 263 -12.44 20.66 -21.85
N LEU A 264 -11.16 20.28 -21.76
CA LEU A 264 -10.64 19.13 -22.48
C LEU A 264 -11.25 17.81 -21.99
N LEU A 265 -11.36 17.62 -20.68
CA LEU A 265 -12.00 16.44 -20.09
C LEU A 265 -13.46 16.31 -20.53
N ASP A 266 -14.22 17.41 -20.52
CA ASP A 266 -15.63 17.43 -20.90
C ASP A 266 -15.79 17.16 -22.41
N ALA A 267 -14.90 17.70 -23.25
CA ALA A 267 -14.90 17.43 -24.68
C ALA A 267 -14.58 15.95 -24.97
N ILE A 268 -13.52 15.39 -24.36
CA ILE A 268 -13.18 13.98 -24.51
C ILE A 268 -14.30 13.07 -24.02
N SER A 269 -14.91 13.39 -22.88
CA SER A 269 -16.02 12.59 -22.31
C SER A 269 -17.22 12.55 -23.25
N ARG A 270 -17.59 13.68 -23.87
CA ARG A 270 -18.69 13.73 -24.87
C ARG A 270 -18.40 12.91 -26.12
N VAL A 271 -17.20 13.06 -26.69
CA VAL A 271 -16.80 12.32 -27.91
C VAL A 271 -16.69 10.82 -27.63
N ALA A 272 -16.20 10.43 -26.44
CA ALA A 272 -16.08 9.03 -26.06
C ALA A 272 -17.42 8.27 -26.03
N LEU A 273 -18.56 8.98 -25.85
CA LEU A 273 -19.88 8.34 -25.86
C LEU A 273 -20.27 7.76 -27.22
N VAL A 274 -19.76 8.35 -28.30
CA VAL A 274 -20.07 7.97 -29.69
C VAL A 274 -18.87 7.32 -30.40
N ALA A 275 -17.70 7.31 -29.78
CA ALA A 275 -16.52 6.68 -30.34
C ALA A 275 -16.65 5.15 -30.32
N GLU A 276 -16.22 4.49 -31.36
CA GLU A 276 -16.10 3.03 -31.39
C GLU A 276 -15.08 2.58 -30.34
N ARG A 277 -15.30 1.40 -29.79
CA ARG A 277 -14.39 0.82 -28.81
C ARG A 277 -12.99 0.65 -29.43
N ASN A 278 -11.98 1.23 -28.81
CA ASN A 278 -10.60 1.28 -29.28
C ASN A 278 -10.33 2.22 -30.47
N ALA A 279 -11.26 3.06 -30.88
CA ALA A 279 -11.00 4.09 -31.89
C ALA A 279 -10.22 5.27 -31.26
N PRO A 280 -9.25 5.85 -32.01
CA PRO A 280 -8.55 7.03 -31.54
C PRO A 280 -9.46 8.27 -31.59
N ILE A 281 -9.37 9.11 -30.57
CA ILE A 281 -9.94 10.46 -30.61
C ILE A 281 -8.90 11.39 -31.24
N ARG A 282 -9.28 12.06 -32.34
CA ARG A 282 -8.43 13.06 -32.98
C ARG A 282 -8.69 14.44 -32.34
N MET A 283 -7.62 15.14 -32.02
CA MET A 283 -7.63 16.52 -31.49
C MET A 283 -7.02 17.46 -32.51
#